data_cff9331447fae8dc5a51635b12beb894
#
_entry.id   cff9331447fae8dc5a51635b12beb894
#
_cell.length_a   1.000
_cell.length_b   1.000
_cell.length_c   1.000
_cell.angle_alpha   90.00
_cell.angle_beta   90.00
_cell.angle_gamma   90.00
#
_symmetry.space_group_name_H-M   'P 1'
#
loop_
_entity.id
_entity.type
_entity.pdbx_description
1 polymer ?
#
loop_
_entity_poly.entity_id
_entity_poly.type
_entity_poly.pdbx_seq_one_letter_code
_entity_poly.pdbx_strand_id
1 'polypeptide(L)'
;MSRRGWLLFAAMGVIWGIPYLLIKVADGGVSVPVLVFTRVGLGSLLLLPAAIRGGHLRALRGNVRWLAAFTAFEIVGPFALLSSAEKHLPSSTSGLLVAAVPIFSALLAWLTRSGDRLTAIRWTGLAIGLGGVALLAGPGAGRGNAVPVLMVLGTALGYSIGPLIANRKLSHLPPVAVNTVCLGAAAIVYAPFAALTWPRHVPSVQVLAALAALGVICTAAAFLIFFRLIAEVGPARATVITYVNPAVAVALGVLVLGEHLTAAIGVSFAAILGGSVLATRPGSARSTPAAPTPEGPMVAGEDVTRVRSD
;
A
#
# COMPACT_ATOMS: atom_id res chain seq x y z
N MET A 1 -0.26 21.57 -0.51
CA MET A 1 -1.47 20.81 -0.08
C MET A 1 -2.38 21.76 0.67
N SER A 2 -3.70 21.63 0.50
CA SER A 2 -4.69 22.35 1.31
C SER A 2 -4.62 21.91 2.79
N ARG A 3 -5.19 22.70 3.71
CA ARG A 3 -5.32 22.30 5.12
C ARG A 3 -6.06 20.96 5.27
N ARG A 4 -7.10 20.76 4.45
CA ARG A 4 -7.85 19.51 4.40
C ARG A 4 -6.99 18.34 3.93
N GLY A 5 -6.19 18.52 2.90
CA GLY A 5 -5.26 17.52 2.38
C GLY A 5 -4.24 17.08 3.44
N TRP A 6 -3.70 18.02 4.23
CA TRP A 6 -2.80 17.69 5.33
C TRP A 6 -3.48 16.91 6.46
N LEU A 7 -4.72 17.25 6.82
CA LEU A 7 -5.49 16.50 7.83
C LEU A 7 -5.78 15.07 7.37
N LEU A 8 -6.23 14.89 6.12
CA LEU A 8 -6.47 13.55 5.56
C LEU A 8 -5.17 12.74 5.48
N PHE A 9 -4.05 13.36 5.11
CA PHE A 9 -2.75 12.72 5.06
C PHE A 9 -2.28 12.26 6.44
N ALA A 10 -2.35 13.13 7.44
CA ALA A 10 -1.99 12.79 8.82
C ALA A 10 -2.89 11.67 9.38
N ALA A 11 -4.20 11.78 9.18
CA ALA A 11 -5.16 10.76 9.60
C ALA A 11 -4.82 9.39 8.96
N MET A 12 -4.54 9.35 7.66
CA MET A 12 -4.17 8.10 6.98
C MET A 12 -2.83 7.53 7.45
N GLY A 13 -1.82 8.39 7.67
CA GLY A 13 -0.54 7.96 8.22
C GLY A 13 -0.68 7.26 9.56
N VAL A 14 -1.54 7.79 10.44
CA VAL A 14 -1.85 7.19 11.74
C VAL A 14 -2.69 5.91 11.56
N ILE A 15 -3.81 5.98 10.83
CA ILE A 15 -4.76 4.87 10.67
C ILE A 15 -4.09 3.63 10.08
N TRP A 16 -3.19 3.77 9.12
CA TRP A 16 -2.48 2.62 8.54
C TRP A 16 -1.19 2.25 9.28
N GLY A 17 -0.75 3.04 10.27
CA GLY A 17 0.30 2.66 11.22
C GLY A 17 -0.22 1.84 12.42
N ILE A 18 -1.52 1.97 12.77
CA ILE A 18 -2.14 1.29 13.92
C ILE A 18 -2.33 -0.24 13.73
N PRO A 19 -2.57 -0.79 12.53
CA PRO A 19 -2.86 -2.22 12.37
C PRO A 19 -1.85 -3.16 13.02
N TYR A 20 -0.56 -2.85 13.00
CA TYR A 20 0.49 -3.67 13.61
C TYR A 20 0.27 -3.84 15.12
N LEU A 21 -0.06 -2.76 15.83
CA LEU A 21 -0.44 -2.81 17.23
C LEU A 21 -1.70 -3.66 17.46
N LEU A 22 -2.75 -3.41 16.67
CA LEU A 22 -4.04 -4.07 16.87
C LEU A 22 -3.99 -5.57 16.52
N ILE A 23 -3.21 -5.96 15.51
CA ILE A 23 -2.97 -7.36 15.17
C ILE A 23 -2.30 -8.06 16.37
N LYS A 24 -1.28 -7.43 16.97
CA LYS A 24 -0.57 -7.98 18.13
C LYS A 24 -1.49 -8.18 19.34
N VAL A 25 -2.42 -7.23 19.57
CA VAL A 25 -3.44 -7.37 20.63
C VAL A 25 -4.45 -8.48 20.29
N ALA A 26 -4.92 -8.54 19.07
CA ALA A 26 -5.90 -9.53 18.62
C ALA A 26 -5.35 -10.96 18.63
N ASP A 27 -4.07 -11.15 18.29
CA ASP A 27 -3.38 -12.45 18.32
C ASP A 27 -3.37 -13.10 19.71
N GLY A 28 -3.54 -12.30 20.78
CA GLY A 28 -3.65 -12.80 22.15
C GLY A 28 -4.96 -13.59 22.44
N GLY A 29 -5.96 -13.56 21.56
CA GLY A 29 -7.26 -14.17 21.82
C GLY A 29 -7.95 -14.85 20.67
N VAL A 30 -7.46 -14.71 19.43
CA VAL A 30 -8.06 -15.32 18.24
C VAL A 30 -7.00 -15.88 17.29
N SER A 31 -7.41 -16.83 16.45
CA SER A 31 -6.56 -17.35 15.38
C SER A 31 -6.43 -16.34 14.23
N VAL A 32 -5.35 -16.45 13.43
CA VAL A 32 -5.16 -15.62 12.23
C VAL A 32 -6.35 -15.68 11.26
N PRO A 33 -6.93 -16.84 10.94
CA PRO A 33 -8.12 -16.90 10.09
C PRO A 33 -9.31 -16.11 10.64
N VAL A 34 -9.56 -16.18 11.95
CA VAL A 34 -10.65 -15.42 12.62
C VAL A 34 -10.37 -13.92 12.57
N LEU A 35 -9.13 -13.50 12.87
CA LEU A 35 -8.72 -12.12 12.79
C LEU A 35 -8.94 -11.55 11.39
N VAL A 36 -8.40 -12.22 10.36
CA VAL A 36 -8.52 -11.74 8.98
C VAL A 36 -9.98 -11.77 8.52
N PHE A 37 -10.71 -12.86 8.77
CA PHE A 37 -12.14 -12.97 8.43
C PHE A 37 -12.96 -11.83 9.02
N THR A 38 -12.81 -11.58 10.32
CA THR A 38 -13.53 -10.49 11.02
C THR A 38 -13.18 -9.13 10.44
N ARG A 39 -11.89 -8.86 10.24
CA ARG A 39 -11.40 -7.60 9.69
C ARG A 39 -11.97 -7.31 8.30
N VAL A 40 -11.83 -8.27 7.36
CA VAL A 40 -12.25 -8.05 5.97
C VAL A 40 -13.77 -8.14 5.82
N GLY A 41 -14.43 -8.99 6.62
CA GLY A 41 -15.88 -9.10 6.66
C GLY A 41 -16.54 -7.81 7.13
N LEU A 42 -16.10 -7.25 8.27
CA LEU A 42 -16.57 -5.95 8.76
C LEU A 42 -16.29 -4.84 7.74
N GLY A 43 -15.07 -4.81 7.18
CA GLY A 43 -14.70 -3.85 6.15
C GLY A 43 -15.62 -3.91 4.94
N SER A 44 -15.89 -5.11 4.41
CA SER A 44 -16.80 -5.31 3.29
C SER A 44 -18.24 -4.89 3.61
N LEU A 45 -18.77 -5.32 4.76
CA LEU A 45 -20.14 -5.02 5.18
C LEU A 45 -20.37 -3.52 5.32
N LEU A 46 -19.41 -2.79 5.89
CA LEU A 46 -19.52 -1.34 6.09
C LEU A 46 -19.37 -0.54 4.78
N LEU A 47 -18.60 -1.03 3.82
CA LEU A 47 -18.45 -0.40 2.52
C LEU A 47 -19.58 -0.78 1.55
N LEU A 48 -20.30 -1.88 1.79
CA LEU A 48 -21.34 -2.41 0.91
C LEU A 48 -22.46 -1.41 0.59
N PRO A 49 -23.00 -0.66 1.56
CA PRO A 49 -24.03 0.34 1.27
C PRO A 49 -23.55 1.41 0.29
N ALA A 50 -22.30 1.86 0.40
CA ALA A 50 -21.73 2.85 -0.52
C ALA A 50 -21.54 2.27 -1.94
N ALA A 51 -21.12 1.02 -2.04
CA ALA A 51 -20.95 0.32 -3.33
C ALA A 51 -22.31 0.08 -4.02
N ILE A 52 -23.36 -0.27 -3.26
CA ILE A 52 -24.70 -0.51 -3.80
C ILE A 52 -25.35 0.80 -4.26
N ARG A 53 -25.34 1.84 -3.40
CA ARG A 53 -25.93 3.16 -3.74
C ARG A 53 -25.32 3.77 -4.98
N GLY A 54 -24.02 3.55 -5.21
CA GLY A 54 -23.36 3.99 -6.43
C GLY A 54 -23.72 3.20 -7.69
N GLY A 55 -24.48 2.11 -7.61
CA GLY A 55 -24.79 1.22 -8.74
C GLY A 55 -23.58 0.51 -9.35
N HIS A 56 -22.45 0.56 -8.68
CA HIS A 56 -21.15 0.24 -9.24
C HIS A 56 -20.83 -1.27 -9.31
N LEU A 57 -21.60 -2.12 -8.64
CA LEU A 57 -21.33 -3.56 -8.58
C LEU A 57 -21.44 -4.25 -9.95
N ARG A 58 -22.35 -3.76 -10.82
CA ARG A 58 -22.51 -4.29 -12.18
C ARG A 58 -21.29 -4.05 -13.06
N ALA A 59 -20.57 -2.95 -12.84
CA ALA A 59 -19.36 -2.59 -13.59
C ALA A 59 -18.19 -3.59 -13.36
N LEU A 60 -18.24 -4.36 -12.27
CA LEU A 60 -17.21 -5.36 -11.94
C LEU A 60 -17.33 -6.63 -12.80
N ARG A 61 -18.49 -6.88 -13.42
CA ARG A 61 -18.71 -8.03 -14.29
C ARG A 61 -17.74 -8.00 -15.47
N GLY A 62 -17.14 -9.12 -15.78
CA GLY A 62 -16.08 -9.20 -16.81
C GLY A 62 -14.65 -9.00 -16.32
N ASN A 63 -14.47 -8.51 -15.08
CA ASN A 63 -13.14 -8.31 -14.49
C ASN A 63 -12.79 -9.32 -13.37
N VAL A 64 -13.55 -10.40 -13.24
CA VAL A 64 -13.46 -11.37 -12.12
C VAL A 64 -12.04 -11.90 -11.92
N ARG A 65 -11.32 -12.26 -13.00
CA ARG A 65 -9.93 -12.74 -12.92
C ARG A 65 -8.97 -11.73 -12.28
N TRP A 66 -9.15 -10.44 -12.60
CA TRP A 66 -8.30 -9.37 -12.07
C TRP A 66 -8.69 -8.98 -10.66
N LEU A 67 -9.99 -9.05 -10.33
CA LEU A 67 -10.48 -8.89 -8.96
C LEU A 67 -9.98 -10.04 -8.07
N ALA A 68 -10.01 -11.28 -8.55
CA ALA A 68 -9.47 -12.43 -7.82
C ALA A 68 -7.95 -12.31 -7.62
N ALA A 69 -7.20 -11.90 -8.64
CA ALA A 69 -5.77 -11.67 -8.53
C ALA A 69 -5.46 -10.53 -7.54
N PHE A 70 -6.17 -9.41 -7.63
CA PHE A 70 -6.03 -8.31 -6.68
C PHE A 70 -6.36 -8.77 -5.24
N THR A 71 -7.47 -9.49 -5.04
CA THR A 71 -7.85 -10.06 -3.74
C THR A 71 -6.74 -10.96 -3.18
N ALA A 72 -6.16 -11.82 -3.99
CA ALA A 72 -5.11 -12.74 -3.57
C ALA A 72 -3.83 -12.01 -3.14
N PHE A 73 -3.35 -11.05 -3.96
CA PHE A 73 -2.09 -10.37 -3.73
C PHE A 73 -2.18 -9.16 -2.81
N GLU A 74 -3.33 -8.50 -2.70
CA GLU A 74 -3.50 -7.32 -1.84
C GLU A 74 -4.08 -7.66 -0.47
N ILE A 75 -4.93 -8.70 -0.37
CA ILE A 75 -5.71 -8.97 0.85
C ILE A 75 -5.42 -10.35 1.41
N VAL A 76 -5.75 -11.43 0.68
CA VAL A 76 -5.70 -12.80 1.23
C VAL A 76 -4.29 -13.17 1.65
N GLY A 77 -3.32 -13.13 0.74
CA GLY A 77 -1.93 -13.44 1.05
C GLY A 77 -1.33 -12.51 2.10
N PRO A 78 -1.29 -11.19 1.86
CA PRO A 78 -0.67 -10.24 2.77
C PRO A 78 -1.23 -10.24 4.18
N PHE A 79 -2.55 -10.30 4.36
CA PHE A 79 -3.14 -10.27 5.69
C PHE A 79 -2.84 -11.55 6.49
N ALA A 80 -2.84 -12.73 5.84
CA ALA A 80 -2.41 -13.97 6.49
C ALA A 80 -0.93 -13.94 6.87
N LEU A 81 -0.07 -13.57 5.91
CA LEU A 81 1.37 -13.56 6.12
C LEU A 81 1.77 -12.58 7.22
N LEU A 82 1.23 -11.35 7.17
CA LEU A 82 1.51 -10.33 8.18
C LEU A 82 1.04 -10.75 9.56
N SER A 83 -0.23 -11.17 9.68
CA SER A 83 -0.78 -11.57 10.98
C SER A 83 -0.08 -12.82 11.54
N SER A 84 0.36 -13.74 10.68
CA SER A 84 1.15 -14.90 11.12
C SER A 84 2.56 -14.51 11.58
N ALA A 85 3.20 -13.59 10.87
CA ALA A 85 4.54 -13.10 11.22
C ALA A 85 4.55 -12.34 12.55
N GLU A 86 3.51 -11.56 12.82
CA GLU A 86 3.37 -10.77 14.06
C GLU A 86 3.26 -11.62 15.33
N LYS A 87 2.93 -12.90 15.22
CA LYS A 87 3.04 -13.84 16.35
C LYS A 87 4.48 -13.99 16.85
N HIS A 88 5.44 -13.79 15.96
CA HIS A 88 6.85 -14.06 16.19
C HIS A 88 7.75 -12.83 16.12
N LEU A 89 7.25 -11.73 15.55
CA LEU A 89 7.98 -10.46 15.42
C LEU A 89 7.34 -9.36 16.26
N PRO A 90 8.16 -8.39 16.73
CA PRO A 90 7.63 -7.13 17.25
C PRO A 90 6.84 -6.37 16.19
N SER A 91 5.83 -5.61 16.62
CA SER A 91 4.99 -4.80 15.72
C SER A 91 5.79 -3.72 15.00
N SER A 92 6.77 -3.13 15.69
CA SER A 92 7.73 -2.18 15.11
C SER A 92 8.56 -2.81 13.98
N THR A 93 9.03 -4.04 14.17
CA THR A 93 9.81 -4.78 13.14
C THR A 93 8.95 -5.09 11.92
N SER A 94 7.72 -5.57 12.13
CA SER A 94 6.76 -5.86 11.06
C SER A 94 6.45 -4.60 10.24
N GLY A 95 6.16 -3.48 10.90
CA GLY A 95 5.91 -2.21 10.24
C GLY A 95 7.10 -1.69 9.43
N LEU A 96 8.33 -1.86 9.94
CA LEU A 96 9.54 -1.49 9.23
C LEU A 96 9.81 -2.35 8.00
N LEU A 97 9.61 -3.67 8.09
CA LEU A 97 9.78 -4.58 6.96
C LEU A 97 8.76 -4.30 5.84
N VAL A 98 7.52 -3.94 6.19
CA VAL A 98 6.51 -3.52 5.20
C VAL A 98 6.93 -2.23 4.47
N ALA A 99 7.75 -1.37 5.07
CA ALA A 99 8.32 -0.20 4.39
C ALA A 99 9.22 -0.55 3.19
N ALA A 100 9.52 -1.83 2.96
CA ALA A 100 10.16 -2.31 1.73
C ALA A 100 9.22 -2.32 0.49
N VAL A 101 7.92 -2.07 0.64
CA VAL A 101 6.95 -2.02 -0.48
C VAL A 101 7.44 -1.14 -1.64
N PRO A 102 7.92 0.10 -1.45
CA PRO A 102 8.39 0.92 -2.57
C PRO A 102 9.61 0.31 -3.27
N ILE A 103 10.47 -0.43 -2.54
CA ILE A 103 11.62 -1.14 -3.10
C ILE A 103 11.15 -2.24 -4.06
N PHE A 104 10.22 -3.09 -3.62
CA PHE A 104 9.61 -4.12 -4.46
C PHE A 104 8.85 -3.52 -5.64
N SER A 105 8.14 -2.41 -5.43
CA SER A 105 7.42 -1.70 -6.50
C SER A 105 8.37 -1.18 -7.58
N ALA A 106 9.52 -0.62 -7.20
CA ALA A 106 10.54 -0.16 -8.14
C ALA A 106 11.15 -1.33 -8.92
N LEU A 107 11.43 -2.45 -8.25
CA LEU A 107 11.95 -3.66 -8.88
C LEU A 107 10.93 -4.28 -9.85
N LEU A 108 9.66 -4.37 -9.46
CA LEU A 108 8.58 -4.86 -10.34
C LEU A 108 8.38 -3.95 -11.56
N ALA A 109 8.43 -2.63 -11.38
CA ALA A 109 8.34 -1.67 -12.48
C ALA A 109 9.47 -1.87 -13.49
N TRP A 110 10.69 -2.14 -13.03
CA TRP A 110 11.83 -2.47 -13.87
C TRP A 110 11.66 -3.82 -14.58
N LEU A 111 11.30 -4.89 -13.85
CA LEU A 111 11.10 -6.23 -14.40
C LEU A 111 9.99 -6.25 -15.47
N THR A 112 8.90 -5.52 -15.23
CA THR A 112 7.75 -5.46 -16.14
C THR A 112 7.90 -4.40 -17.23
N ARG A 113 9.07 -3.74 -17.33
CA ARG A 113 9.37 -2.64 -18.27
C ARG A 113 8.28 -1.56 -18.30
N SER A 114 7.60 -1.35 -17.17
CA SER A 114 6.50 -0.41 -17.04
C SER A 114 6.91 0.95 -16.45
N GLY A 115 8.18 1.13 -16.15
CA GLY A 115 8.73 2.35 -15.59
C GLY A 115 9.99 2.80 -16.32
N ASP A 116 10.50 3.98 -15.95
CA ASP A 116 11.79 4.46 -16.40
C ASP A 116 12.91 3.47 -16.06
N ARG A 117 14.00 3.52 -16.83
CA ARG A 117 15.21 2.77 -16.53
C ARG A 117 15.69 3.08 -15.12
N LEU A 118 16.10 2.07 -14.38
CA LEU A 118 16.73 2.26 -13.07
C LEU A 118 18.05 3.02 -13.25
N THR A 119 18.09 4.25 -12.75
CA THR A 119 19.31 5.05 -12.70
C THR A 119 20.25 4.50 -11.61
N ALA A 120 21.54 4.90 -11.63
CA ALA A 120 22.49 4.52 -10.58
C ALA A 120 21.97 4.90 -9.18
N ILE A 121 21.33 6.06 -9.03
CA ILE A 121 20.73 6.51 -7.76
C ILE A 121 19.63 5.55 -7.28
N ARG A 122 18.78 5.07 -8.20
CA ARG A 122 17.71 4.12 -7.86
C ARG A 122 18.31 2.75 -7.45
N TRP A 123 19.36 2.28 -8.13
CA TRP A 123 20.07 1.06 -7.76
C TRP A 123 20.73 1.19 -6.37
N THR A 124 21.37 2.33 -6.10
CA THR A 124 21.93 2.62 -4.76
C THR A 124 20.83 2.62 -3.70
N GLY A 125 19.67 3.22 -4.00
CA GLY A 125 18.51 3.20 -3.11
C GLY A 125 18.03 1.78 -2.81
N LEU A 126 17.92 0.93 -3.84
CA LEU A 126 17.55 -0.48 -3.68
C LEU A 126 18.56 -1.22 -2.80
N ALA A 127 19.87 -1.03 -3.04
CA ALA A 127 20.91 -1.68 -2.25
C ALA A 127 20.90 -1.24 -0.78
N ILE A 128 20.78 0.06 -0.51
CA ILE A 128 20.68 0.60 0.85
C ILE A 128 19.44 0.05 1.57
N GLY A 129 18.27 0.09 0.90
CA GLY A 129 17.01 -0.38 1.49
C GLY A 129 17.04 -1.88 1.78
N LEU A 130 17.55 -2.70 0.86
CA LEU A 130 17.72 -4.14 1.07
C LEU A 130 18.76 -4.43 2.17
N GLY A 131 19.82 -3.63 2.27
CA GLY A 131 20.79 -3.69 3.37
C GLY A 131 20.13 -3.43 4.73
N GLY A 132 19.23 -2.44 4.81
CA GLY A 132 18.41 -2.17 6.00
C GLY A 132 17.49 -3.34 6.36
N VAL A 133 16.85 -3.97 5.37
CA VAL A 133 16.06 -5.19 5.58
C VAL A 133 16.92 -6.34 6.09
N ALA A 134 18.09 -6.56 5.50
CA ALA A 134 19.02 -7.60 5.92
C ALA A 134 19.55 -7.38 7.34
N LEU A 135 19.83 -6.13 7.72
CA LEU A 135 20.23 -5.78 9.08
C LEU A 135 19.12 -6.07 10.10
N LEU A 136 17.86 -5.77 9.74
CA LEU A 136 16.70 -6.04 10.58
C LEU A 136 16.41 -7.55 10.71
N ALA A 137 16.67 -8.32 9.65
CA ALA A 137 16.55 -9.77 9.62
C ALA A 137 17.75 -10.53 10.25
N GLY A 138 18.81 -9.81 10.60
CA GLY A 138 20.07 -10.37 11.09
C GLY A 138 20.00 -10.88 12.54
N PRO A 139 21.15 -11.23 13.17
CA PRO A 139 21.23 -11.92 14.47
C PRO A 139 20.57 -11.16 15.65
N GLY A 140 20.26 -9.87 15.48
CA GLY A 140 19.55 -9.05 16.47
C GLY A 140 18.03 -9.20 16.46
N ALA A 141 17.45 -9.80 15.42
CA ALA A 141 16.00 -10.02 15.30
C ALA A 141 15.48 -11.26 16.07
N GLY A 142 16.25 -11.76 17.01
CA GLY A 142 15.94 -12.99 17.75
C GLY A 142 16.43 -14.24 17.02
N ARG A 143 17.32 -15.00 17.65
CA ARG A 143 17.86 -16.23 17.11
C ARG A 143 16.74 -17.17 16.63
N GLY A 144 16.72 -17.47 15.34
CA GLY A 144 16.26 -18.77 14.90
C GLY A 144 15.22 -18.87 13.81
N ASN A 145 14.54 -17.82 13.35
CA ASN A 145 13.57 -18.07 12.30
C ASN A 145 13.46 -16.95 11.27
N ALA A 146 14.05 -17.16 10.10
CA ALA A 146 13.90 -16.26 8.95
C ALA A 146 12.44 -16.28 8.40
N VAL A 147 11.63 -17.28 8.75
CA VAL A 147 10.28 -17.48 8.21
C VAL A 147 9.36 -16.29 8.46
N PRO A 148 9.24 -15.73 9.69
CA PRO A 148 8.40 -14.55 9.92
C PRO A 148 8.86 -13.33 9.11
N VAL A 149 10.17 -13.13 8.97
CA VAL A 149 10.72 -12.05 8.13
C VAL A 149 10.32 -12.24 6.67
N LEU A 150 10.48 -13.45 6.13
CA LEU A 150 10.07 -13.79 4.76
C LEU A 150 8.56 -13.63 4.57
N MET A 151 7.74 -13.92 5.58
CA MET A 151 6.30 -13.68 5.54
C MET A 151 5.98 -12.19 5.38
N VAL A 152 6.66 -11.30 6.13
CA VAL A 152 6.46 -9.85 6.00
C VAL A 152 6.98 -9.34 4.67
N LEU A 153 8.11 -9.86 4.17
CA LEU A 153 8.60 -9.51 2.83
C LEU A 153 7.65 -10.00 1.74
N GLY A 154 7.04 -11.19 1.91
CA GLY A 154 5.96 -11.67 1.05
C GLY A 154 4.73 -10.75 1.06
N THR A 155 4.38 -10.22 2.24
CA THR A 155 3.37 -9.17 2.39
C THR A 155 3.73 -7.91 1.60
N ALA A 156 4.96 -7.43 1.74
CA ALA A 156 5.45 -6.24 1.02
C ALA A 156 5.45 -6.45 -0.51
N LEU A 157 5.81 -7.65 -0.96
CA LEU A 157 5.71 -8.02 -2.37
C LEU A 157 4.24 -8.03 -2.84
N GLY A 158 3.33 -8.62 -2.07
CA GLY A 158 1.89 -8.60 -2.35
C GLY A 158 1.37 -7.17 -2.50
N TYR A 159 1.66 -6.30 -1.54
CA TYR A 159 1.31 -4.88 -1.57
C TYR A 159 1.99 -4.07 -2.69
N SER A 160 2.96 -4.65 -3.37
CA SER A 160 3.55 -4.07 -4.57
C SER A 160 2.85 -4.55 -5.84
N ILE A 161 2.41 -5.82 -5.86
CA ILE A 161 1.69 -6.43 -6.99
C ILE A 161 0.23 -5.95 -7.05
N GLY A 162 -0.44 -5.84 -5.90
CA GLY A 162 -1.84 -5.42 -5.84
C GLY A 162 -2.10 -4.08 -6.53
N PRO A 163 -1.43 -2.98 -6.16
CA PRO A 163 -1.57 -1.69 -6.82
C PRO A 163 -1.19 -1.73 -8.32
N LEU A 164 -0.23 -2.57 -8.71
CA LEU A 164 0.12 -2.76 -10.12
C LEU A 164 -1.05 -3.36 -10.91
N ILE A 165 -1.73 -4.37 -10.35
CA ILE A 165 -2.95 -4.95 -10.93
C ILE A 165 -4.07 -3.90 -10.97
N ALA A 166 -4.29 -3.21 -9.86
CA ALA A 166 -5.33 -2.18 -9.75
C ALA A 166 -5.14 -1.09 -10.81
N ASN A 167 -3.93 -0.53 -10.93
CA ASN A 167 -3.64 0.52 -11.88
C ASN A 167 -3.76 0.07 -13.34
N ARG A 168 -3.31 -1.16 -13.67
CA ARG A 168 -3.29 -1.63 -15.06
C ARG A 168 -4.61 -2.22 -15.54
N LYS A 169 -5.38 -2.83 -14.64
CA LYS A 169 -6.52 -3.67 -15.00
C LYS A 169 -7.85 -3.27 -14.38
N LEU A 170 -7.82 -2.50 -13.30
CA LEU A 170 -9.03 -2.14 -12.54
C LEU A 170 -9.21 -0.62 -12.39
N SER A 171 -8.32 0.20 -12.96
CA SER A 171 -8.34 1.67 -12.82
C SER A 171 -9.61 2.33 -13.39
N HIS A 172 -10.26 1.68 -14.35
CA HIS A 172 -11.53 2.13 -14.94
C HIS A 172 -12.76 1.79 -14.07
N LEU A 173 -12.58 1.01 -13.01
CA LEU A 173 -13.65 0.58 -12.12
C LEU A 173 -13.71 1.49 -10.87
N PRO A 174 -14.92 1.67 -10.30
CA PRO A 174 -15.08 2.43 -9.06
C PRO A 174 -14.32 1.78 -7.89
N PRO A 175 -13.35 2.49 -7.26
CA PRO A 175 -12.48 1.89 -6.25
C PRO A 175 -13.24 1.35 -5.02
N VAL A 176 -14.32 2.02 -4.60
CA VAL A 176 -15.15 1.56 -3.47
C VAL A 176 -15.76 0.20 -3.77
N ALA A 177 -16.30 -0.01 -4.99
CA ALA A 177 -16.90 -1.28 -5.38
C ALA A 177 -15.84 -2.40 -5.49
N VAL A 178 -14.68 -2.09 -6.08
CA VAL A 178 -13.53 -3.02 -6.15
C VAL A 178 -13.15 -3.48 -4.75
N ASN A 179 -12.89 -2.54 -3.83
CA ASN A 179 -12.47 -2.90 -2.47
C ASN A 179 -13.56 -3.66 -1.70
N THR A 180 -14.84 -3.25 -1.82
CA THR A 180 -15.96 -3.95 -1.17
C THR A 180 -16.02 -5.42 -1.60
N VAL A 181 -15.99 -5.67 -2.91
CA VAL A 181 -16.10 -7.04 -3.45
C VAL A 181 -14.85 -7.86 -3.13
N CYS A 182 -13.66 -7.27 -3.21
CA CYS A 182 -12.42 -7.98 -2.90
C CYS A 182 -12.30 -8.32 -1.40
N LEU A 183 -12.72 -7.42 -0.50
CA LEU A 183 -12.81 -7.72 0.94
C LEU A 183 -13.85 -8.81 1.22
N GLY A 184 -15.03 -8.76 0.58
CA GLY A 184 -16.05 -9.79 0.69
C GLY A 184 -15.57 -11.15 0.16
N ALA A 185 -14.89 -11.18 -0.98
CA ALA A 185 -14.29 -12.39 -1.52
C ALA A 185 -13.22 -12.97 -0.57
N ALA A 186 -12.39 -12.11 0.02
CA ALA A 186 -11.43 -12.54 1.04
C ALA A 186 -12.14 -13.11 2.28
N ALA A 187 -13.24 -12.50 2.74
CA ALA A 187 -14.04 -13.04 3.83
C ALA A 187 -14.59 -14.44 3.51
N ILE A 188 -15.08 -14.65 2.29
CA ILE A 188 -15.53 -15.98 1.84
C ILE A 188 -14.38 -17.00 1.86
N VAL A 189 -13.19 -16.62 1.39
CA VAL A 189 -12.00 -17.49 1.43
C VAL A 189 -11.63 -17.85 2.86
N TYR A 190 -11.68 -16.90 3.79
CA TYR A 190 -11.31 -17.16 5.19
C TYR A 190 -12.42 -17.81 6.02
N ALA A 191 -13.69 -17.75 5.60
CA ALA A 191 -14.83 -18.27 6.35
C ALA A 191 -14.66 -19.72 6.82
N PRO A 192 -14.26 -20.71 5.97
CA PRO A 192 -14.10 -22.10 6.42
C PRO A 192 -12.97 -22.24 7.45
N PHE A 193 -11.86 -21.54 7.27
CA PHE A 193 -10.72 -21.60 8.20
C PHE A 193 -11.06 -20.91 9.53
N ALA A 194 -11.79 -19.80 9.48
CA ALA A 194 -12.28 -19.10 10.66
C ALA A 194 -13.27 -19.97 11.42
N ALA A 195 -14.21 -20.65 10.75
CA ALA A 195 -15.17 -21.55 11.37
C ALA A 195 -14.48 -22.72 12.10
N LEU A 196 -13.45 -23.32 11.50
CA LEU A 196 -12.67 -24.41 12.08
C LEU A 196 -11.84 -23.98 13.30
N THR A 197 -11.44 -22.72 13.36
CA THR A 197 -10.57 -22.19 14.41
C THR A 197 -11.25 -21.13 15.27
N TRP A 198 -12.59 -21.09 15.25
CA TRP A 198 -13.36 -20.13 16.03
C TRP A 198 -13.10 -20.32 17.53
N PRO A 199 -12.90 -19.25 18.29
CA PRO A 199 -12.60 -19.36 19.72
C PRO A 199 -13.77 -20.00 20.47
N ARG A 200 -13.47 -20.95 21.35
CA ARG A 200 -14.48 -21.66 22.18
C ARG A 200 -15.03 -20.79 23.31
N HIS A 201 -14.29 -19.77 23.70
CA HIS A 201 -14.67 -18.79 24.71
C HIS A 201 -14.72 -17.40 24.11
N VAL A 202 -15.56 -16.54 24.66
CA VAL A 202 -15.61 -15.13 24.23
C VAL A 202 -14.26 -14.47 24.48
N PRO A 203 -13.61 -13.90 23.45
CA PRO A 203 -12.35 -13.20 23.63
C PRO A 203 -12.49 -12.00 24.57
N SER A 204 -11.39 -11.54 25.13
CA SER A 204 -11.39 -10.36 25.99
C SER A 204 -11.88 -9.11 25.26
N VAL A 205 -12.36 -8.12 26.03
CA VAL A 205 -12.86 -6.84 25.46
C VAL A 205 -11.77 -6.16 24.62
N GLN A 206 -10.51 -6.26 25.04
CA GLN A 206 -9.38 -5.69 24.31
C GLN A 206 -9.23 -6.34 22.91
N VAL A 207 -9.34 -7.66 22.84
CA VAL A 207 -9.30 -8.40 21.56
C VAL A 207 -10.48 -8.03 20.67
N LEU A 208 -11.69 -7.97 21.21
CA LEU A 208 -12.89 -7.59 20.47
C LEU A 208 -12.79 -6.13 19.96
N ALA A 209 -12.29 -5.23 20.78
CA ALA A 209 -12.06 -3.84 20.41
C ALA A 209 -10.98 -3.73 19.30
N ALA A 210 -9.90 -4.52 19.38
CA ALA A 210 -8.88 -4.57 18.36
C ALA A 210 -9.43 -5.07 17.02
N LEU A 211 -10.22 -6.15 17.02
CA LEU A 211 -10.89 -6.68 15.83
C LEU A 211 -11.85 -5.66 15.21
N ALA A 212 -12.67 -5.01 16.04
CA ALA A 212 -13.59 -3.96 15.59
C ALA A 212 -12.82 -2.77 14.98
N ALA A 213 -11.77 -2.30 15.64
CA ALA A 213 -10.95 -1.20 15.15
C ALA A 213 -10.23 -1.57 13.83
N LEU A 214 -9.72 -2.80 13.70
CA LEU A 214 -9.14 -3.29 12.43
C LEU A 214 -10.15 -3.27 11.28
N GLY A 215 -11.36 -3.75 11.49
CA GLY A 215 -12.40 -3.79 10.46
C GLY A 215 -13.00 -2.41 10.16
N VAL A 216 -13.37 -1.66 11.18
CA VAL A 216 -14.09 -0.40 11.05
C VAL A 216 -13.14 0.74 10.70
N ILE A 217 -12.09 0.95 11.50
CA ILE A 217 -11.21 2.12 11.37
C ILE A 217 -10.13 1.84 10.32
N CYS A 218 -9.35 0.76 10.52
CA CYS A 218 -8.18 0.49 9.68
C CYS A 218 -8.51 -0.13 8.32
N THR A 219 -9.77 -0.51 8.08
CA THR A 219 -10.22 -1.03 6.79
C THR A 219 -11.32 -0.15 6.19
N ALA A 220 -12.55 -0.15 6.69
CA ALA A 220 -13.65 0.57 6.05
C ALA A 220 -13.43 2.10 6.00
N ALA A 221 -13.22 2.73 7.16
CA ALA A 221 -13.00 4.18 7.24
C ALA A 221 -11.71 4.59 6.51
N ALA A 222 -10.64 3.78 6.65
CA ALA A 222 -9.37 4.02 5.99
C ALA A 222 -9.52 4.13 4.47
N PHE A 223 -10.20 3.19 3.81
CA PHE A 223 -10.39 3.26 2.37
C PHE A 223 -11.20 4.50 1.95
N LEU A 224 -12.25 4.86 2.70
CA LEU A 224 -13.03 6.06 2.39
C LEU A 224 -12.19 7.35 2.53
N ILE A 225 -11.37 7.42 3.58
CA ILE A 225 -10.46 8.56 3.81
C ILE A 225 -9.36 8.59 2.74
N PHE A 226 -8.80 7.44 2.38
CA PHE A 226 -7.76 7.31 1.36
C PHE A 226 -8.24 7.76 -0.02
N PHE A 227 -9.45 7.37 -0.43
CA PHE A 227 -10.01 7.83 -1.70
C PHE A 227 -10.26 9.34 -1.70
N ARG A 228 -10.70 9.91 -0.56
CA ARG A 228 -10.80 11.37 -0.41
C ARG A 228 -9.43 12.06 -0.46
N LEU A 229 -8.42 11.45 0.14
CA LEU A 229 -7.04 11.95 0.07
C LEU A 229 -6.54 11.94 -1.38
N ILE A 230 -6.72 10.85 -2.12
CA ILE A 230 -6.34 10.77 -3.54
C ILE A 230 -7.06 11.85 -4.36
N ALA A 231 -8.35 12.06 -4.13
CA ALA A 231 -9.12 13.09 -4.82
C ALA A 231 -8.63 14.52 -4.52
N GLU A 232 -8.15 14.76 -3.29
CA GLU A 232 -7.68 16.08 -2.83
C GLU A 232 -6.25 16.39 -3.29
N VAL A 233 -5.33 15.42 -3.20
CA VAL A 233 -3.88 15.69 -3.39
C VAL A 233 -3.27 14.94 -4.58
N GLY A 234 -4.04 14.08 -5.21
CA GLY A 234 -3.59 13.19 -6.29
C GLY A 234 -2.91 11.91 -5.78
N PRO A 235 -2.88 10.86 -6.61
CA PRO A 235 -2.39 9.54 -6.21
C PRO A 235 -0.91 9.53 -5.80
N ALA A 236 -0.05 10.26 -6.53
CA ALA A 236 1.39 10.29 -6.23
C ALA A 236 1.71 10.90 -4.86
N ARG A 237 0.97 11.91 -4.42
CA ARG A 237 1.15 12.51 -3.09
C ARG A 237 0.50 11.67 -2.00
N ALA A 238 -0.62 11.03 -2.30
CA ALA A 238 -1.30 10.16 -1.35
C ALA A 238 -0.43 8.95 -0.95
N THR A 239 0.35 8.38 -1.88
CA THR A 239 1.22 7.22 -1.59
C THR A 239 2.38 7.53 -0.65
N VAL A 240 2.74 8.82 -0.43
CA VAL A 240 3.80 9.22 0.53
C VAL A 240 3.47 8.80 1.97
N ILE A 241 2.19 8.52 2.30
CA ILE A 241 1.81 7.97 3.60
C ILE A 241 2.54 6.66 3.94
N THR A 242 2.94 5.88 2.94
CA THR A 242 3.69 4.63 3.15
C THR A 242 5.03 4.83 3.85
N TYR A 243 5.57 6.04 3.85
CA TYR A 243 6.77 6.39 4.61
C TYR A 243 6.46 6.83 6.05
N VAL A 244 5.21 7.23 6.33
CA VAL A 244 4.76 7.66 7.66
C VAL A 244 4.30 6.46 8.49
N ASN A 245 3.63 5.49 7.86
CA ASN A 245 3.08 4.31 8.55
C ASN A 245 4.10 3.55 9.41
N PRO A 246 5.35 3.28 8.93
CA PRO A 246 6.36 2.60 9.74
C PRO A 246 6.78 3.40 10.97
N ALA A 247 6.85 4.73 10.85
CA ALA A 247 7.18 5.58 12.00
C ALA A 247 6.10 5.50 13.08
N VAL A 248 4.82 5.49 12.67
CA VAL A 248 3.69 5.31 13.59
C VAL A 248 3.70 3.91 14.19
N ALA A 249 3.97 2.86 13.41
CA ALA A 249 4.06 1.48 13.91
C ALA A 249 5.16 1.34 14.97
N VAL A 250 6.35 1.89 14.74
CA VAL A 250 7.46 1.91 15.71
C VAL A 250 7.07 2.70 16.97
N ALA A 251 6.51 3.89 16.79
CA ALA A 251 6.10 4.72 17.95
C ALA A 251 5.08 4.00 18.83
N LEU A 252 4.07 3.36 18.22
CA LEU A 252 3.04 2.61 18.96
C LEU A 252 3.61 1.33 19.58
N GLY A 253 4.50 0.61 18.89
CA GLY A 253 5.18 -0.56 19.45
C GLY A 253 5.96 -0.21 20.72
N VAL A 254 6.71 0.89 20.67
CA VAL A 254 7.47 1.35 21.84
C VAL A 254 6.56 1.91 22.96
N LEU A 255 5.66 2.83 22.63
CA LEU A 255 4.88 3.56 23.64
C LEU A 255 3.76 2.73 24.26
N VAL A 256 3.17 1.80 23.50
CA VAL A 256 2.00 1.03 23.96
C VAL A 256 2.35 -0.41 24.33
N LEU A 257 3.22 -1.06 23.53
CA LEU A 257 3.61 -2.46 23.76
C LEU A 257 4.92 -2.60 24.57
N GLY A 258 5.62 -1.48 24.86
CA GLY A 258 6.89 -1.51 25.59
C GLY A 258 8.04 -2.15 24.79
N GLU A 259 7.96 -2.16 23.45
CA GLU A 259 9.00 -2.73 22.61
C GLU A 259 10.31 -1.94 22.72
N HIS A 260 11.44 -2.63 22.83
CA HIS A 260 12.75 -1.98 22.97
C HIS A 260 13.28 -1.49 21.62
N LEU A 261 13.59 -0.19 21.54
CA LEU A 261 14.32 0.36 20.40
C LEU A 261 15.80 -0.01 20.50
N THR A 262 16.26 -0.81 19.56
CA THR A 262 17.70 -1.12 19.40
C THR A 262 18.33 -0.20 18.36
N ALA A 263 19.64 0.01 18.44
CA ALA A 263 20.37 0.76 17.41
C ALA A 263 20.18 0.13 16.01
N ALA A 264 20.09 -1.20 15.94
CA ALA A 264 19.81 -1.92 14.69
C ALA A 264 18.44 -1.50 14.08
N ILE A 265 17.38 -1.37 14.90
CA ILE A 265 16.07 -0.88 14.44
C ILE A 265 16.18 0.54 13.89
N GLY A 266 16.89 1.44 14.58
CA GLY A 266 17.08 2.83 14.15
C GLY A 266 17.85 2.93 12.82
N VAL A 267 18.94 2.21 12.68
CA VAL A 267 19.75 2.18 11.44
C VAL A 267 18.96 1.55 10.30
N SER A 268 18.27 0.43 10.55
CA SER A 268 17.42 -0.22 9.55
C SER A 268 16.29 0.69 9.09
N PHE A 269 15.65 1.42 10.01
CA PHE A 269 14.61 2.41 9.70
C PHE A 269 15.12 3.48 8.75
N ALA A 270 16.27 4.09 9.08
CA ALA A 270 16.88 5.11 8.22
C ALA A 270 17.28 4.54 6.84
N ALA A 271 17.84 3.33 6.80
CA ALA A 271 18.26 2.67 5.58
C ALA A 271 17.06 2.27 4.68
N ILE A 272 16.00 1.68 5.26
CA ILE A 272 14.82 1.25 4.50
C ILE A 272 14.09 2.48 3.95
N LEU A 273 13.84 3.50 4.77
CA LEU A 273 13.14 4.71 4.31
C LEU A 273 13.99 5.52 3.32
N GLY A 274 15.26 5.77 3.64
CA GLY A 274 16.17 6.49 2.75
C GLY A 274 16.36 5.76 1.41
N GLY A 275 16.56 4.44 1.47
CA GLY A 275 16.65 3.58 0.31
C GLY A 275 15.38 3.59 -0.54
N SER A 276 14.21 3.52 0.10
CA SER A 276 12.90 3.60 -0.59
C SER A 276 12.70 4.94 -1.30
N VAL A 277 13.05 6.05 -0.64
CA VAL A 277 13.00 7.40 -1.25
C VAL A 277 13.93 7.50 -2.45
N LEU A 278 15.15 7.01 -2.35
CA LEU A 278 16.11 7.00 -3.46
C LEU A 278 15.64 6.09 -4.61
N ALA A 279 15.11 4.90 -4.30
CA ALA A 279 14.65 3.93 -5.30
C ALA A 279 13.45 4.45 -6.11
N THR A 280 12.63 5.32 -5.51
CA THR A 280 11.41 5.85 -6.13
C THR A 280 11.56 7.26 -6.72
N ARG A 281 12.75 7.87 -6.66
CA ARG A 281 13.01 9.18 -7.27
C ARG A 281 12.63 9.18 -8.75
N PRO A 282 11.93 10.22 -9.26
CA PRO A 282 11.70 10.36 -10.69
C PRO A 282 13.03 10.39 -11.45
N GLY A 283 13.15 9.61 -12.52
CA GLY A 283 14.29 9.75 -13.43
C GLY A 283 14.30 11.16 -14.03
N SER A 284 15.49 11.75 -14.22
CA SER A 284 15.58 12.98 -15.01
C SER A 284 14.97 12.68 -16.38
N ALA A 285 13.82 13.27 -16.69
CA ALA A 285 13.32 13.28 -18.05
C ALA A 285 14.44 13.87 -18.91
N ARG A 286 15.04 13.08 -19.82
CA ARG A 286 15.79 13.68 -20.92
C ARG A 286 14.78 14.60 -21.59
N SER A 287 15.01 15.90 -21.49
CA SER A 287 14.34 16.86 -22.35
C SER A 287 14.59 16.40 -23.78
N THR A 288 13.56 15.79 -24.39
CA THR A 288 13.56 15.61 -25.84
C THR A 288 13.75 16.99 -26.42
N PRO A 289 14.80 17.23 -27.23
CA PRO A 289 14.94 18.52 -27.89
C PRO A 289 13.61 18.80 -28.59
N ALA A 290 13.05 19.97 -28.37
CA ALA A 290 11.85 20.42 -29.07
C ALA A 290 12.09 20.18 -30.56
N ALA A 291 11.18 19.45 -31.21
CA ALA A 291 11.22 19.30 -32.65
C ALA A 291 11.31 20.72 -33.25
N PRO A 292 12.19 20.98 -34.22
CA PRO A 292 12.29 22.28 -34.85
C PRO A 292 10.89 22.63 -35.36
N THR A 293 10.43 23.82 -34.98
CA THR A 293 9.17 24.37 -35.45
C THR A 293 9.23 24.35 -36.98
N PRO A 294 8.27 23.77 -37.72
CA PRO A 294 8.27 23.85 -39.17
C PRO A 294 8.22 25.34 -39.54
N GLU A 295 9.27 25.80 -40.23
CA GLU A 295 9.25 27.12 -40.85
C GLU A 295 8.02 27.17 -41.74
N GLY A 296 7.10 28.08 -41.42
CA GLY A 296 5.92 28.35 -42.24
C GLY A 296 6.35 28.68 -43.68
N PRO A 297 5.55 28.38 -44.69
CA PRO A 297 5.88 28.66 -46.09
C PRO A 297 6.17 30.18 -46.22
N MET A 298 7.34 30.50 -46.73
CA MET A 298 7.69 31.87 -47.14
C MET A 298 6.61 32.33 -48.14
N VAL A 299 5.82 33.29 -47.73
CA VAL A 299 4.92 34.00 -48.65
C VAL A 299 5.80 34.78 -49.62
N ALA A 300 5.92 34.22 -50.81
CA ALA A 300 6.55 34.93 -51.95
C ALA A 300 5.78 36.24 -52.19
N GLY A 301 6.50 37.33 -52.16
CA GLY A 301 5.93 38.68 -52.33
C GLY A 301 5.14 38.77 -53.62
N GLU A 302 3.87 39.14 -53.53
CA GLU A 302 3.09 39.60 -54.67
C GLU A 302 3.56 40.98 -55.07
N ASP A 303 4.06 41.04 -56.29
CA ASP A 303 4.48 42.20 -57.05
C ASP A 303 3.26 43.11 -57.36
N VAL A 304 3.20 44.24 -56.65
CA VAL A 304 2.17 45.27 -56.90
C VAL A 304 2.59 46.09 -58.13
N THR A 305 2.29 45.59 -59.32
CA THR A 305 2.33 46.39 -60.54
C THR A 305 1.03 47.20 -60.69
N ARG A 306 1.20 48.50 -60.65
CA ARG A 306 0.27 49.56 -61.06
C ARG A 306 -0.43 49.24 -62.34
N VAL A 307 -1.74 49.38 -62.39
CA VAL A 307 -2.45 49.80 -63.61
C VAL A 307 -3.23 51.08 -63.25
N ARG A 308 -2.96 52.11 -64.10
CA ARG A 308 -3.46 53.48 -64.07
C ARG A 308 -4.51 53.57 -65.19
N SER A 309 -5.54 54.43 -64.96
CA SER A 309 -6.43 55.06 -65.96
C SER A 309 -7.34 54.15 -66.77
N ASP A 310 -8.64 54.38 -66.87
CA ASP A 310 -9.37 55.62 -67.19
C ASP A 310 -10.75 55.60 -66.57
#